data_a53e40d4ea3312cbcbf7133782e78a13
#
_entry.id   a53e40d4ea3312cbcbf7133782e78a13
#
_cell.length_a   1.000
_cell.length_b   1.000
_cell.length_c   1.000
_cell.angle_alpha   90.00
_cell.angle_beta   90.00
_cell.angle_gamma   90.00
#
_symmetry.space_group_name_H-M   'P 1'
#
loop_
_entity.id
_entity.type
_entity.pdbx_description
1 polymer ?
#
loop_
_entity_poly.entity_id
_entity_poly.type
_entity_poly.pdbx_seq_one_letter_code
_entity_poly.pdbx_strand_id
1 'polypeptide(L)'
;MAKFLTLNTHSWMEDEQEKKLDQLAERILQEKYDVICLQEVNQEMESEQVVQAPFYHAVDGAIAIHKDHFAHCLVERLVEKGLIYHWSWAYNHIGFDRFHEGVAILSLKPLKPSELLVSDANDPTDYHTRKVLLAETEVDGRLVTVASCHLSW
;
A
#
# COMPACT_ATOMS: atom_id res chain seq x y z
N MET A 1 4.70 11.64 20.29
CA MET A 1 4.13 12.45 19.16
C MET A 1 3.99 11.56 17.95
N ALA A 2 2.81 11.45 17.40
CA ALA A 2 2.51 10.63 16.22
C ALA A 2 3.28 11.12 14.98
N LYS A 3 3.81 10.17 14.21
CA LYS A 3 4.50 10.44 12.95
C LYS A 3 3.74 9.80 11.79
N PHE A 4 3.46 10.57 10.76
CA PHE A 4 2.79 10.13 9.55
C PHE A 4 3.68 10.37 8.33
N LEU A 5 3.62 9.46 7.37
CA LEU A 5 4.24 9.61 6.05
C LEU A 5 3.17 9.43 4.97
N THR A 6 3.19 10.28 3.96
CA THR A 6 2.52 10.01 2.68
C THR A 6 3.53 10.10 1.56
N LEU A 7 3.48 9.15 0.63
CA LEU A 7 4.47 9.04 -0.45
C LEU A 7 3.83 8.41 -1.69
N ASN A 8 3.90 9.11 -2.82
CA ASN A 8 3.72 8.48 -4.13
C ASN A 8 5.00 7.67 -4.43
N THR A 9 4.88 6.36 -4.56
CA THR A 9 6.03 5.47 -4.68
C THR A 9 6.54 5.34 -6.11
N HIS A 10 5.70 5.65 -7.13
CA HIS A 10 6.00 5.40 -8.54
C HIS A 10 6.63 4.01 -8.74
N SER A 11 6.06 3.02 -8.04
CA SER A 11 6.68 1.72 -7.82
C SER A 11 6.87 0.92 -9.10
N TRP A 12 8.07 0.34 -9.24
CA TRP A 12 8.56 -0.42 -10.39
C TRP A 12 8.74 0.40 -11.68
N MET A 13 8.56 1.73 -11.60
CA MET A 13 8.74 2.66 -12.71
C MET A 13 10.00 3.54 -12.58
N GLU A 14 10.77 3.32 -11.50
CA GLU A 14 11.97 4.08 -11.21
C GLU A 14 13.23 3.31 -11.59
N ASP A 15 14.30 4.03 -11.96
CA ASP A 15 15.62 3.44 -12.08
C ASP A 15 16.15 3.01 -10.71
N GLU A 16 16.92 1.92 -10.65
CA GLU A 16 17.48 1.36 -9.41
C GLU A 16 16.41 1.09 -8.32
N GLN A 17 15.24 0.61 -8.72
CA GLN A 17 14.05 0.48 -7.85
C GLN A 17 14.32 -0.32 -6.58
N GLU A 18 15.09 -1.41 -6.65
CA GLU A 18 15.45 -2.21 -5.48
C GLU A 18 16.26 -1.41 -4.46
N LYS A 19 17.22 -0.63 -4.91
CA LYS A 19 18.03 0.25 -4.06
C LYS A 19 17.16 1.35 -3.41
N LYS A 20 16.25 1.94 -4.17
CA LYS A 20 15.32 2.95 -3.66
C LYS A 20 14.35 2.36 -2.63
N LEU A 21 13.89 1.13 -2.84
CA LEU A 21 13.06 0.42 -1.89
C LEU A 21 13.83 0.14 -0.59
N ASP A 22 15.10 -0.26 -0.67
CA ASP A 22 15.95 -0.44 0.49
C ASP A 22 16.18 0.87 1.25
N GLN A 23 16.42 1.98 0.53
CA GLN A 23 16.54 3.31 1.14
C GLN A 23 15.25 3.76 1.84
N LEU A 24 14.09 3.49 1.24
CA LEU A 24 12.79 3.75 1.87
C LEU A 24 12.63 2.93 3.15
N ALA A 25 12.96 1.64 3.10
CA ALA A 25 12.90 0.75 4.27
C ALA A 25 13.82 1.27 5.39
N GLU A 26 15.05 1.67 5.08
CA GLU A 26 15.99 2.26 6.06
C GLU A 26 15.43 3.55 6.68
N ARG A 27 14.83 4.42 5.89
CA ARG A 27 14.21 5.65 6.39
C ARG A 27 13.04 5.33 7.34
N ILE A 28 12.20 4.40 6.97
CA ILE A 28 11.07 3.95 7.82
C ILE A 28 11.59 3.35 9.12
N LEU A 29 12.64 2.52 9.06
CA LEU A 29 13.26 1.91 10.23
C LEU A 29 13.80 2.97 11.21
N GLN A 30 14.41 4.05 10.71
CA GLN A 30 14.93 5.15 11.52
C GLN A 30 13.83 5.98 12.16
N GLU A 31 12.82 6.35 11.38
CA GLU A 31 11.76 7.27 11.83
C GLU A 31 10.63 6.58 12.60
N LYS A 32 10.35 5.32 12.29
CA LYS A 32 9.26 4.53 12.89
C LYS A 32 7.92 5.28 12.83
N TYR A 33 7.51 5.63 11.60
CA TYR A 33 6.21 6.27 11.39
C TYR A 33 5.09 5.41 11.95
N ASP A 34 4.11 6.02 12.62
CA ASP A 34 2.94 5.31 13.14
C ASP A 34 2.05 4.81 12.01
N VAL A 35 1.86 5.65 10.99
CA VAL A 35 1.09 5.30 9.78
C VAL A 35 1.78 5.82 8.53
N ILE A 36 1.73 5.03 7.46
CA ILE A 36 2.29 5.35 6.14
C ILE A 36 1.20 5.16 5.10
N CYS A 37 0.92 6.19 4.31
CA CYS A 37 0.02 6.16 3.16
C CYS A 37 0.84 6.18 1.87
N LEU A 38 0.68 5.17 1.03
CA LEU A 38 1.42 5.02 -0.23
C LEU A 38 0.47 5.09 -1.43
N GLN A 39 0.90 5.77 -2.48
CA GLN A 39 0.20 5.86 -3.76
C GLN A 39 1.06 5.23 -4.86
N GLU A 40 0.42 4.88 -5.99
CA GLU A 40 1.03 4.14 -7.10
C GLU A 40 1.74 2.85 -6.63
N VAL A 41 1.03 2.09 -5.80
CA VAL A 41 1.50 0.82 -5.27
C VAL A 41 1.11 -0.29 -6.24
N ASN A 42 2.10 -0.81 -6.95
CA ASN A 42 1.93 -1.71 -8.09
C ASN A 42 2.35 -3.15 -7.79
N GLN A 43 1.77 -4.07 -8.54
CA GLN A 43 2.25 -5.43 -8.77
C GLN A 43 2.07 -5.80 -10.25
N GLU A 44 2.97 -6.61 -10.80
CA GLU A 44 2.82 -7.15 -12.16
C GLU A 44 1.59 -8.05 -12.25
N MET A 45 0.77 -7.87 -13.29
CA MET A 45 -0.42 -8.70 -13.49
C MET A 45 -0.08 -10.19 -13.71
N GLU A 46 1.07 -10.45 -14.34
CA GLU A 46 1.50 -11.80 -14.72
C GLU A 46 2.46 -12.45 -13.71
N SER A 47 2.78 -11.77 -12.60
CA SER A 47 3.67 -12.35 -11.59
C SER A 47 2.95 -13.36 -10.69
N GLU A 48 3.73 -14.17 -10.00
CA GLU A 48 3.23 -15.24 -9.14
C GLU A 48 2.52 -14.69 -7.91
N GLN A 49 1.37 -15.25 -7.59
CA GLN A 49 0.62 -14.93 -6.38
C GLN A 49 1.31 -15.50 -5.14
N VAL A 50 1.26 -14.76 -4.02
CA VAL A 50 1.69 -15.30 -2.73
C VAL A 50 0.55 -16.11 -2.10
N VAL A 51 0.92 -17.19 -1.42
CA VAL A 51 -0.07 -18.00 -0.68
C VAL A 51 -0.59 -17.25 0.54
N GLN A 52 0.30 -16.53 1.21
CA GLN A 52 -0.02 -15.72 2.38
C GLN A 52 0.93 -14.52 2.45
N ALA A 53 0.37 -13.31 2.53
CA ALA A 53 1.12 -12.09 2.76
C ALA A 53 1.13 -11.78 4.26
N PRO A 54 2.32 -11.72 4.91
CA PRO A 54 2.41 -11.43 6.33
C PRO A 54 1.81 -10.06 6.68
N PHE A 55 1.04 -9.99 7.78
CA PHE A 55 0.45 -8.76 8.33
C PHE A 55 -0.49 -8.02 7.37
N TYR A 56 -0.90 -8.66 6.28
CA TYR A 56 -1.86 -8.12 5.33
C TYR A 56 -3.30 -8.29 5.84
N HIS A 57 -4.06 -7.22 5.77
CA HIS A 57 -5.48 -7.17 6.08
C HIS A 57 -6.23 -6.78 4.81
N ALA A 58 -6.89 -7.74 4.19
CA ALA A 58 -7.58 -7.53 2.93
C ALA A 58 -8.86 -6.68 3.10
N VAL A 59 -9.15 -5.83 2.13
CA VAL A 59 -10.49 -5.25 1.96
C VAL A 59 -11.44 -6.31 1.43
N ASP A 60 -12.75 -6.10 1.56
CA ASP A 60 -13.75 -6.99 0.96
C ASP A 60 -13.59 -7.01 -0.56
N GLY A 61 -13.59 -8.20 -1.15
CA GLY A 61 -13.43 -8.39 -2.60
C GLY A 61 -12.02 -8.09 -3.14
N ALA A 62 -10.99 -8.08 -2.28
CA ALA A 62 -9.62 -7.83 -2.70
C ALA A 62 -9.12 -8.86 -3.71
N ILE A 63 -8.33 -8.44 -4.69
CA ILE A 63 -7.59 -9.33 -5.58
C ILE A 63 -6.37 -9.92 -4.86
N ALA A 64 -5.83 -11.00 -5.39
CA ALA A 64 -4.66 -11.66 -4.81
C ALA A 64 -3.43 -10.74 -4.79
N ILE A 65 -2.62 -10.88 -3.74
CA ILE A 65 -1.31 -10.24 -3.66
C ILE A 65 -0.28 -11.08 -4.41
N HIS A 66 0.55 -10.43 -5.21
CA HIS A 66 1.63 -11.07 -5.96
C HIS A 66 2.97 -10.87 -5.27
N LYS A 67 3.96 -11.72 -5.60
CA LYS A 67 5.30 -11.71 -4.98
C LYS A 67 6.03 -10.37 -5.11
N ASP A 68 5.80 -9.65 -6.20
CA ASP A 68 6.40 -8.36 -6.48
C ASP A 68 5.55 -7.17 -6.02
N HIS A 69 4.45 -7.40 -5.30
CA HIS A 69 3.63 -6.30 -4.78
C HIS A 69 4.49 -5.36 -3.93
N PHE A 70 4.55 -4.08 -4.29
CA PHE A 70 5.50 -3.13 -3.71
C PHE A 70 5.40 -3.03 -2.18
N ALA A 71 4.18 -2.90 -1.64
CA ALA A 71 3.99 -2.84 -0.19
C ALA A 71 4.35 -4.16 0.50
N HIS A 72 4.07 -5.31 -0.13
CA HIS A 72 4.48 -6.61 0.37
C HIS A 72 6.00 -6.70 0.49
N CYS A 73 6.73 -6.37 -0.58
CA CYS A 73 8.20 -6.34 -0.59
C CYS A 73 8.77 -5.38 0.47
N LEU A 74 8.16 -4.20 0.64
CA LEU A 74 8.56 -3.24 1.67
C LEU A 74 8.37 -3.80 3.08
N VAL A 75 7.22 -4.39 3.37
CA VAL A 75 6.91 -4.98 4.67
C VAL A 75 7.84 -6.15 4.97
N GLU A 76 8.14 -7.02 4.02
CA GLU A 76 9.10 -8.11 4.20
C GLU A 76 10.49 -7.59 4.59
N ARG A 77 11.01 -6.55 3.90
CA ARG A 77 12.29 -5.93 4.25
C ARG A 77 12.31 -5.35 5.67
N LEU A 78 11.20 -4.75 6.08
CA LEU A 78 11.07 -4.20 7.44
C LEU A 78 11.01 -5.31 8.49
N VAL A 79 10.30 -6.40 8.23
CA VAL A 79 10.25 -7.58 9.12
C VAL A 79 11.64 -8.20 9.30
N GLU A 80 12.42 -8.34 8.23
CA GLU A 80 13.81 -8.82 8.30
C GLU A 80 14.70 -7.95 9.20
N LYS A 81 14.38 -6.65 9.30
CA LYS A 81 15.05 -5.67 10.17
C LYS A 81 14.41 -5.54 11.56
N GLY A 82 13.44 -6.38 11.90
CA GLY A 82 12.79 -6.44 13.21
C GLY A 82 11.67 -5.41 13.41
N LEU A 83 11.15 -4.80 12.34
CA LEU A 83 10.05 -3.83 12.40
C LEU A 83 8.82 -4.36 11.66
N ILE A 84 7.71 -4.54 12.39
CA ILE A 84 6.47 -5.07 11.86
C ILE A 84 5.51 -3.92 11.53
N TYR A 85 5.01 -3.91 10.30
CA TYR A 85 3.87 -3.11 9.89
C TYR A 85 2.71 -4.01 9.46
N HIS A 86 1.53 -3.75 9.98
CA HIS A 86 0.27 -4.23 9.41
C HIS A 86 -0.07 -3.39 8.20
N TRP A 87 -0.67 -3.98 7.18
CA TRP A 87 -0.93 -3.24 5.95
C TRP A 87 -2.18 -3.70 5.21
N SER A 88 -2.69 -2.83 4.36
CA SER A 88 -3.76 -3.09 3.43
C SER A 88 -3.55 -2.36 2.11
N TRP A 89 -4.32 -2.73 1.12
CA TRP A 89 -4.21 -2.20 -0.23
C TRP A 89 -5.57 -2.17 -0.92
N ALA A 90 -5.88 -1.09 -1.65
CA ALA A 90 -7.05 -0.96 -2.49
C ALA A 90 -6.60 -0.87 -3.96
N TYR A 91 -7.04 -1.85 -4.75
CA TYR A 91 -6.77 -1.91 -6.17
C TYR A 91 -7.67 -0.93 -6.92
N ASN A 92 -7.09 -0.01 -7.69
CA ASN A 92 -7.80 1.00 -8.46
C ASN A 92 -8.04 0.57 -9.91
N HIS A 93 -6.97 0.39 -10.67
CA HIS A 93 -7.03 0.15 -12.10
C HIS A 93 -5.75 -0.52 -12.61
N ILE A 94 -5.76 -0.89 -13.90
CA ILE A 94 -4.57 -1.37 -14.60
C ILE A 94 -3.73 -0.15 -14.98
N GLY A 95 -2.52 -0.06 -14.41
CA GLY A 95 -1.53 0.94 -14.73
C GLY A 95 -0.60 0.48 -15.84
N PHE A 96 -0.36 1.33 -16.86
CA PHE A 96 0.60 1.09 -17.94
C PHE A 96 0.38 -0.23 -18.71
N ASP A 97 -0.86 -0.73 -18.80
CA ASP A 97 -1.23 -2.03 -19.39
C ASP A 97 -0.44 -3.23 -18.81
N ARG A 98 0.11 -3.09 -17.62
CA ARG A 98 1.07 -4.02 -17.02
C ARG A 98 0.80 -4.31 -15.56
N PHE A 99 0.43 -3.31 -14.79
CA PHE A 99 0.32 -3.42 -13.34
C PHE A 99 -1.12 -3.39 -12.84
N HIS A 100 -1.39 -4.16 -11.79
CA HIS A 100 -2.47 -3.79 -10.88
C HIS A 100 -1.95 -2.63 -10.01
N GLU A 101 -2.52 -1.44 -10.20
CA GLU A 101 -2.13 -0.23 -9.48
C GLU A 101 -3.16 0.14 -8.41
N GLY A 102 -2.69 0.56 -7.25
CA GLY A 102 -3.56 0.96 -6.16
C GLY A 102 -2.89 1.82 -5.11
N VAL A 103 -3.54 1.94 -3.98
CA VAL A 103 -3.06 2.69 -2.81
C VAL A 103 -2.96 1.78 -1.59
N ALA A 104 -1.99 2.01 -0.72
CA ALA A 104 -1.76 1.22 0.47
C ALA A 104 -1.69 2.07 1.74
N ILE A 105 -1.98 1.44 2.87
CA ILE A 105 -1.75 1.97 4.22
C ILE A 105 -0.95 0.94 5.00
N LEU A 106 0.13 1.38 5.63
CA LEU A 106 0.89 0.61 6.60
C LEU A 106 0.72 1.24 7.98
N SER A 107 0.58 0.43 9.03
CA SER A 107 0.43 0.88 10.42
C SER A 107 1.25 0.01 11.37
N LEU A 108 1.88 0.62 12.39
CA LEU A 108 2.54 -0.11 13.47
C LEU A 108 1.57 -0.94 14.31
N LYS A 109 0.29 -0.59 14.31
CA LYS A 109 -0.77 -1.30 15.01
C LYS A 109 -1.67 -2.03 14.01
N PRO A 110 -2.38 -3.09 14.42
CA PRO A 110 -3.39 -3.72 13.59
C PRO A 110 -4.36 -2.71 13.03
N LEU A 111 -4.79 -2.91 11.80
CA LEU A 111 -5.72 -2.02 11.12
C LEU A 111 -6.96 -2.78 10.61
N LYS A 112 -8.07 -2.06 10.53
CA LYS A 112 -9.32 -2.55 9.96
C LYS A 112 -9.60 -1.76 8.69
N PRO A 113 -9.36 -2.35 7.50
CA PRO A 113 -9.48 -1.65 6.24
C PRO A 113 -10.89 -1.67 5.67
N SER A 114 -11.17 -0.66 4.87
CA SER A 114 -12.31 -0.62 3.94
C SER A 114 -11.94 0.22 2.73
N GLU A 115 -12.66 0.08 1.63
CA GLU A 115 -12.45 0.87 0.43
C GLU A 115 -13.73 1.56 -0.02
N LEU A 116 -13.58 2.73 -0.64
CA LEU A 116 -14.67 3.52 -1.16
C LEU A 116 -14.37 3.93 -2.61
N LEU A 117 -15.23 3.54 -3.55
CA LEU A 117 -15.17 4.06 -4.92
C LEU A 117 -15.55 5.55 -4.91
N VAL A 118 -14.68 6.39 -5.46
CA VAL A 118 -14.85 7.86 -5.49
C VAL A 118 -14.87 8.44 -6.90
N SER A 119 -14.72 7.60 -7.92
CA SER A 119 -14.81 7.97 -9.33
C SER A 119 -16.16 7.57 -9.94
N ASP A 120 -16.57 8.24 -11.01
CA ASP A 120 -17.72 7.80 -11.81
C ASP A 120 -17.42 6.50 -12.57
N ALA A 121 -16.15 6.33 -13.00
CA ALA A 121 -15.68 5.08 -13.57
C ALA A 121 -15.59 3.98 -12.49
N ASN A 122 -15.98 2.76 -12.85
CA ASN A 122 -15.86 1.56 -12.03
C ASN A 122 -15.45 0.38 -12.90
N ASP A 123 -14.40 0.56 -13.67
CA ASP A 123 -13.82 -0.45 -14.57
C ASP A 123 -12.30 -0.40 -14.40
N PRO A 124 -11.64 -1.51 -13.99
CA PRO A 124 -10.19 -1.53 -13.83
C PRO A 124 -9.40 -1.20 -15.10
N THR A 125 -9.99 -1.35 -16.27
CA THR A 125 -9.36 -0.98 -17.55
C THR A 125 -9.40 0.52 -17.83
N ASP A 126 -10.21 1.27 -17.08
CA ASP A 126 -10.28 2.73 -17.13
C ASP A 126 -9.44 3.33 -16.01
N TYR A 127 -8.34 4.02 -16.36
CA TYR A 127 -7.43 4.65 -15.40
C TYR A 127 -8.05 5.76 -14.54
N HIS A 128 -9.26 6.20 -14.87
CA HIS A 128 -10.03 7.12 -14.03
C HIS A 128 -10.71 6.42 -12.85
N THR A 129 -10.75 5.09 -12.83
CA THR A 129 -11.28 4.34 -11.68
C THR A 129 -10.41 4.56 -10.45
N ARG A 130 -10.98 5.17 -9.41
CA ARG A 130 -10.28 5.55 -8.19
C ARG A 130 -11.04 5.11 -6.96
N LYS A 131 -10.30 4.54 -6.03
CA LYS A 131 -10.80 4.19 -4.70
C LYS A 131 -9.94 4.87 -3.63
N VAL A 132 -10.58 5.22 -2.54
CA VAL A 132 -9.90 5.61 -1.31
C VAL A 132 -9.80 4.39 -0.43
N LEU A 133 -8.61 4.07 0.06
CA LEU A 133 -8.41 3.09 1.11
C LEU A 133 -8.55 3.78 2.47
N LEU A 134 -9.45 3.28 3.29
CA LEU A 134 -9.66 3.72 4.65
C LEU A 134 -9.12 2.65 5.61
N ALA A 135 -8.53 3.04 6.71
CA ALA A 135 -8.11 2.13 7.78
C ALA A 135 -8.37 2.74 9.16
N GLU A 136 -9.10 2.00 9.99
CA GLU A 136 -9.16 2.27 11.42
C GLU A 136 -7.95 1.62 12.09
N THR A 137 -7.18 2.39 12.86
CA THR A 137 -6.02 1.91 13.60
C THR A 137 -5.82 2.74 14.87
N GLU A 138 -4.92 2.31 15.73
CA GLU A 138 -4.59 3.04 16.97
C GLU A 138 -3.29 3.83 16.81
N VAL A 139 -3.30 5.10 17.19
CA VAL A 139 -2.14 5.99 17.22
C VAL A 139 -2.14 6.75 18.56
N ASP A 140 -1.03 6.69 19.29
CA ASP A 140 -0.90 7.30 20.63
C ASP A 140 -2.09 6.94 21.58
N GLY A 141 -2.55 5.67 21.54
CA GLY A 141 -3.65 5.18 22.37
C GLY A 141 -5.05 5.67 21.95
N ARG A 142 -5.18 6.25 20.77
CA ARG A 142 -6.46 6.74 20.22
C ARG A 142 -6.80 6.02 18.93
N LEU A 143 -8.06 5.64 18.79
CA LEU A 143 -8.57 5.14 17.53
C LEU A 143 -8.66 6.28 16.51
N VAL A 144 -8.06 6.09 15.35
CA VAL A 144 -8.06 7.04 14.24
C VAL A 144 -8.48 6.36 12.95
N THR A 145 -9.11 7.11 12.06
CA THR A 145 -9.36 6.66 10.68
C THR A 145 -8.42 7.41 9.76
N VAL A 146 -7.66 6.67 8.98
CA VAL A 146 -6.69 7.20 8.01
C VAL A 146 -7.16 6.86 6.60
N ALA A 147 -6.94 7.78 5.66
CA ALA A 147 -7.28 7.59 4.26
C ALA A 147 -6.04 7.72 3.38
N SER A 148 -5.83 6.77 2.47
CA SER A 148 -4.87 6.87 1.39
C SER A 148 -5.61 6.97 0.06
N CYS A 149 -5.29 7.99 -0.73
CA CYS A 149 -5.94 8.23 -2.01
C CYS A 149 -4.96 8.78 -3.05
N HIS A 150 -5.27 8.47 -4.32
CA HIS A 150 -4.58 9.00 -5.49
C HIS A 150 -5.64 9.31 -6.54
N LEU A 151 -6.11 10.56 -6.53
CA LEU A 151 -7.24 10.98 -7.36
C LEU A 151 -6.79 11.28 -8.79
N SER A 152 -7.74 11.14 -9.75
CA SER A 152 -7.55 11.59 -11.13
C SER A 152 -7.87 13.07 -11.24
N TRP A 153 -7.37 13.71 -12.28
CA TRP A 153 -7.74 15.07 -12.70
C TRP A 153 -8.78 15.05 -13.81
#